data_036a42b68be4531cf5de73ec3cd196a0
#
_entry.id   036a42b68be4531cf5de73ec3cd196a0
#
_cell.length_a   1.000
_cell.length_b   1.000
_cell.length_c   1.000
_cell.angle_alpha   90.00
_cell.angle_beta   90.00
_cell.angle_gamma   90.00
#
_symmetry.space_group_name_H-M   'P 1'
#
loop_
_entity.id
_entity.type
_entity.pdbx_description
1 polymer ?
#
loop_
_entity_poly.entity_id
_entity_poly.type
_entity_poly.pdbx_seq_one_letter_code
_entity_poly.pdbx_strand_id
1 'polypeptide(L)' 'MQAVDLFCGAGGSSTGMVAAGVEVRTAANHWALAIDTHNTNHPDTDHELADLREVHPSRFPWTEILWVSPE' A
#
# COMPACT_ATOMS: atom_id res chain seq x y z
N MET A 1 -8.99 -2.01 -12.28
CA MET A 1 -8.31 -0.78 -11.81
C MET A 1 -7.31 -1.16 -10.74
N GLN A 2 -6.13 -0.59 -10.79
CA GLN A 2 -5.04 -0.91 -9.87
C GLN A 2 -4.66 0.29 -9.02
N ALA A 3 -4.13 0.03 -7.82
CA ALA A 3 -3.75 1.08 -6.88
C ALA A 3 -2.41 0.79 -6.19
N VAL A 4 -1.76 1.87 -5.76
CA VAL A 4 -0.66 1.85 -4.79
C VAL A 4 -1.17 2.53 -3.52
N ASP A 5 -0.97 1.87 -2.37
CA ASP A 5 -1.42 2.36 -1.06
C ASP A 5 -0.20 2.79 -0.25
N LEU A 6 0.03 4.09 -0.16
CA LEU A 6 1.15 4.67 0.59
C LEU A 6 0.72 5.04 2.00
N PHE A 7 1.64 4.87 2.95
CA PHE A 7 1.35 4.99 4.39
C PHE A 7 0.23 4.03 4.81
N CYS A 8 0.22 2.83 4.24
CA CYS A 8 -0.77 1.83 4.61
C CYS A 8 -0.63 1.50 6.11
N GLY A 9 -1.70 1.52 6.84
CA GLY A 9 -1.71 1.01 8.20
C GLY A 9 -1.88 -0.51 8.21
N ALA A 10 -2.84 -0.99 8.98
CA ALA A 10 -3.15 -2.43 9.06
C ALA A 10 -3.92 -2.96 7.84
N GLY A 11 -4.27 -2.10 6.89
CA GLY A 11 -4.92 -2.49 5.65
C GLY A 11 -6.36 -2.00 5.47
N GLY A 12 -6.80 -1.02 6.27
CA GLY A 12 -8.17 -0.50 6.17
C GLY A 12 -8.48 0.13 4.80
N SER A 13 -7.60 0.98 4.29
CA SER A 13 -7.77 1.59 2.96
C SER A 13 -7.69 0.54 1.85
N SER A 14 -6.75 -0.41 1.94
CA SER A 14 -6.64 -1.50 0.98
C SER A 14 -7.90 -2.38 1.01
N THR A 15 -8.43 -2.69 2.17
CA THR A 15 -9.69 -3.45 2.31
C THR A 15 -10.85 -2.72 1.62
N GLY A 16 -10.95 -1.40 1.81
CA GLY A 16 -11.97 -0.59 1.15
C GLY A 16 -11.81 -0.58 -0.36
N MET A 17 -10.59 -0.46 -0.86
CA MET A 17 -10.32 -0.48 -2.30
C MET A 17 -10.64 -1.83 -2.92
N VAL A 18 -10.26 -2.93 -2.29
CA VAL A 18 -10.57 -4.29 -2.76
C VAL A 18 -12.08 -4.51 -2.80
N ALA A 19 -12.80 -4.06 -1.78
CA ALA A 19 -14.26 -4.15 -1.75
C ALA A 19 -14.92 -3.36 -2.90
N ALA A 20 -14.26 -2.30 -3.37
CA ALA A 20 -14.72 -1.51 -4.51
C ALA A 20 -14.25 -2.08 -5.88
N GLY A 21 -13.60 -3.23 -5.90
CA GLY A 21 -13.10 -3.86 -7.13
C GLY A 21 -11.75 -3.36 -7.59
N VAL A 22 -10.99 -2.67 -6.73
CA VAL A 22 -9.66 -2.16 -7.04
C VAL A 22 -8.61 -3.16 -6.60
N GLU A 23 -7.65 -3.47 -7.49
CA GLU A 23 -6.50 -4.30 -7.16
C GLU A 23 -5.40 -3.45 -6.53
N VAL A 24 -5.05 -3.72 -5.27
CA VAL A 24 -3.94 -3.04 -4.59
C VAL A 24 -2.65 -3.77 -4.93
N ARG A 25 -1.83 -3.19 -5.80
CA ARG A 25 -0.59 -3.81 -6.28
C ARG A 25 0.54 -3.71 -5.28
N THR A 26 0.69 -2.55 -4.66
CA THR A 26 1.77 -2.29 -3.72
C THR A 26 1.25 -1.50 -2.53
N ALA A 27 1.67 -1.88 -1.34
CA ALA A 27 1.40 -1.15 -0.12
C ALA A 27 2.73 -0.83 0.58
N ALA A 28 2.88 0.38 1.08
CA ALA A 28 4.13 0.84 1.66
C ALA A 28 3.92 1.57 2.98
N ASN A 29 4.82 1.33 3.91
CA ASN A 29 4.92 2.05 5.18
C ASN A 29 6.34 1.89 5.72
N HIS A 30 6.76 2.79 6.61
CA HIS A 30 8.06 2.69 7.28
C HIS A 30 8.03 1.84 8.55
N TRP A 31 6.87 1.42 9.00
CA TRP A 31 6.67 0.68 10.24
C TRP A 31 6.46 -0.82 9.96
N ALA A 32 7.41 -1.66 10.40
CA ALA A 32 7.42 -3.08 10.10
C ALA A 32 6.16 -3.81 10.57
N LEU A 33 5.63 -3.46 11.74
CA LEU A 33 4.42 -4.10 12.27
C LEU A 33 3.21 -3.81 11.38
N ALA A 34 3.09 -2.59 10.86
CA ALA A 34 2.02 -2.24 9.93
C ALA A 34 2.13 -3.06 8.63
N ILE A 35 3.34 -3.24 8.11
CA ILE A 35 3.57 -4.05 6.91
C ILE A 35 3.23 -5.51 7.17
N ASP A 36 3.64 -6.07 8.29
CA ASP A 36 3.31 -7.48 8.64
C ASP A 36 1.81 -7.68 8.77
N THR A 37 1.11 -6.76 9.44
CA THR A 37 -0.33 -6.84 9.59
C THR A 37 -1.04 -6.71 8.23
N HIS A 38 -0.59 -5.78 7.41
CA HIS A 38 -1.13 -5.58 6.07
C HIS A 38 -0.93 -6.82 5.21
N ASN A 39 0.26 -7.43 5.25
CA ASN A 39 0.56 -8.64 4.49
C ASN A 39 -0.32 -9.82 4.91
N THR A 40 -0.62 -9.94 6.20
CA THR A 40 -1.53 -10.98 6.70
C THR A 40 -2.93 -10.81 6.10
N ASN A 41 -3.42 -9.58 5.99
CA ASN A 41 -4.75 -9.27 5.48
C ASN A 41 -4.81 -9.21 3.94
N HIS A 42 -3.69 -8.90 3.29
CA HIS A 42 -3.60 -8.72 1.83
C HIS A 42 -2.34 -9.41 1.28
N PRO A 43 -2.30 -10.78 1.28
CA PRO A 43 -1.07 -11.51 0.93
C PRO A 43 -0.69 -11.40 -0.55
N ASP A 44 -1.61 -11.04 -1.43
CA ASP A 44 -1.35 -10.87 -2.87
C ASP A 44 -0.82 -9.48 -3.25
N THR A 45 -0.74 -8.58 -2.29
CA THR A 45 -0.19 -7.23 -2.49
C THR A 45 1.32 -7.25 -2.24
N ASP A 46 2.10 -6.60 -3.10
CA ASP A 46 3.52 -6.39 -2.86
C ASP A 46 3.71 -5.38 -1.73
N HIS A 47 4.55 -5.70 -0.76
CA HIS A 47 4.77 -4.86 0.42
C HIS A 47 6.16 -4.25 0.42
N GLU A 48 6.24 -2.94 0.68
CA GLU A 48 7.48 -2.20 0.81
C GLU A 48 7.61 -1.64 2.23
N LEU A 49 8.67 -2.05 2.92
CA LEU A 49 9.08 -1.41 4.18
C LEU A 49 10.06 -0.31 3.83
N ALA A 50 9.59 0.93 3.79
CA ALA A 50 10.41 2.06 3.35
C ALA A 50 9.97 3.37 3.99
N ASP A 51 10.93 4.27 4.20
CA ASP A 51 10.63 5.65 4.53
C ASP A 51 10.27 6.39 3.24
N LEU A 52 9.00 6.70 3.07
CA LEU A 52 8.48 7.29 1.83
C LEU A 52 9.02 8.70 1.55
N ARG A 53 9.65 9.34 2.54
CA ARG A 53 10.35 10.63 2.33
C ARG A 53 11.66 10.45 1.57
N GLU A 54 12.22 9.24 1.54
CA GLU A 54 13.51 8.91 0.94
C GLU A 54 13.40 8.09 -0.34
N VAL A 55 12.19 7.64 -0.68
CA VAL A 55 11.96 6.76 -1.82
C VAL A 55 11.50 7.57 -3.02
N HIS A 56 12.17 7.36 -4.17
CA HIS A 56 11.75 8.02 -5.41
C HIS A 56 10.43 7.42 -5.91
N PRO A 57 9.47 8.23 -6.38
CA PRO A 57 8.17 7.73 -6.86
C PRO A 57 8.25 6.65 -7.95
N SER A 58 9.30 6.67 -8.78
CA SER A 58 9.48 5.66 -9.84
C SER A 58 9.70 4.25 -9.31
N ARG A 59 9.98 4.08 -8.01
CA ARG A 59 10.11 2.78 -7.37
C ARG A 59 8.81 1.98 -7.39
N PHE A 60 7.66 2.67 -7.42
CA PHE A 60 6.35 2.02 -7.42
C PHE A 60 5.84 1.81 -8.84
N PRO A 61 5.03 0.75 -9.08
CA PRO A 61 4.45 0.54 -10.40
C PRO A 61 3.47 1.66 -10.73
N TRP A 62 3.32 1.93 -12.04
CA TRP A 62 2.27 2.84 -12.49
C TRP A 62 0.90 2.20 -12.24
N THR A 63 -0.01 2.96 -11.65
CA THR A 63 -1.38 2.54 -11.38
C THR A 63 -2.33 3.71 -11.60
N GLU A 64 -3.61 3.42 -11.79
CA GLU A 64 -4.63 4.47 -11.97
C GLU A 64 -4.90 5.24 -10.69
N ILE A 65 -4.70 4.60 -9.52
CA ILE A 65 -4.96 5.20 -8.21
C ILE A 65 -3.68 5.20 -7.39
N LEU A 66 -3.35 6.37 -6.85
CA LEU A 66 -2.35 6.52 -5.81
C LEU A 66 -3.08 6.97 -4.54
N TRP A 67 -3.21 6.06 -3.58
CA TRP A 67 -3.83 6.37 -2.29
C TRP A 67 -2.77 6.72 -1.27
N VAL A 68 -2.86 7.90 -0.70
CA VAL A 68 -1.89 8.39 0.30
C VAL A 68 -2.65 8.78 1.56
N SER A 69 -2.30 8.12 2.68
CA SER A 69 -2.88 8.43 3.99
C SER A 69 -1.76 8.92 4.91
N PRO A 70 -1.43 10.20 4.91
CA PRO A 70 -0.35 10.75 5.75
C PRO A 70 -0.63 10.48 7.23
N GLU A 71 0.44 10.18 7.96
CA GLU A 71 0.36 9.98 9.41
C GLU A 71 0.21 11.29 10.17
#